data_2c3540002332ce8c8b89427887adc94c
#
_entry.id   2c3540002332ce8c8b89427887adc94c
#
_cell.length_a   1.000
_cell.length_b   1.000
_cell.length_c   1.000
_cell.angle_alpha   90.00
_cell.angle_beta   90.00
_cell.angle_gamma   90.00
#
_symmetry.space_group_name_H-M   'P 1'
#
loop_
_entity.id
_entity.type
_entity.pdbx_description
1 polymer ?
#
loop_
_entity_poly.entity_id
_entity_poly.type
_entity_poly.pdbx_seq_one_letter_code
_entity_poly.pdbx_strand_id
1 'polypeptide(L)'
;YEPPNQYAISLKFKFLSVMFVIALSDYILISLLRSEVAKSSGGYAYIIGFSLFSLALLMLLTVLHFSTIFMSIKELPLAAMSFQDGHDPDFYSRTSDQELANLSAGFFHAAQKVLNYRRDLEHQIREATAHLSAANEELKAKDHEIQTELDFAAEIQKDMIPQAHPPWNAVQFGIIFKPMQKVSGDFLNVFKKGDSVFVLLADVSGHGVPAALITMAANDAFGLAIRNSDSPAAIFRVFSAQLSEQIKRQ
;
A
#
# COMPACT_ATOMS: atom_id res chain seq x y z
N TYR A 1 -24.13 -9.45 23.40
CA TYR A 1 -23.21 -9.96 24.44
C TYR A 1 -24.07 -10.58 25.55
N GLU A 2 -24.26 -11.90 25.53
CA GLU A 2 -24.79 -12.60 26.73
C GLU A 2 -23.62 -12.71 27.73
N PRO A 3 -23.83 -12.35 29.00
CA PRO A 3 -22.82 -12.50 30.01
C PRO A 3 -22.44 -13.97 30.17
N PRO A 4 -21.18 -14.29 30.47
CA PRO A 4 -20.76 -15.67 30.70
C PRO A 4 -21.65 -16.32 31.72
N ASN A 5 -22.05 -17.56 31.46
CA ASN A 5 -22.98 -18.32 32.27
C ASN A 5 -22.60 -18.21 33.76
N GLN A 6 -23.43 -17.53 34.56
CA GLN A 6 -23.18 -17.28 36.00
C GLN A 6 -22.99 -18.58 36.82
N TYR A 7 -23.29 -19.72 36.22
CA TYR A 7 -23.19 -21.05 36.85
C TYR A 7 -21.96 -21.84 36.37
N ALA A 8 -21.03 -21.21 35.62
CA ALA A 8 -19.81 -21.90 35.16
C ALA A 8 -18.94 -22.24 36.37
N ILE A 9 -18.78 -23.52 36.63
CA ILE A 9 -17.92 -24.02 37.72
C ILE A 9 -16.49 -24.10 37.20
N SER A 10 -15.54 -23.51 37.94
CA SER A 10 -14.12 -23.55 37.56
C SER A 10 -13.62 -25.00 37.40
N LEU A 11 -12.78 -25.22 36.38
CA LEU A 11 -12.11 -26.50 36.12
C LEU A 11 -11.37 -27.01 37.38
N LYS A 12 -10.78 -26.07 38.15
CA LYS A 12 -10.11 -26.39 39.43
C LYS A 12 -11.09 -27.01 40.45
N PHE A 13 -12.29 -26.48 40.52
CA PHE A 13 -13.30 -26.98 41.47
C PHE A 13 -13.79 -28.36 41.05
N LYS A 14 -14.00 -28.60 39.75
CA LYS A 14 -14.38 -29.93 39.23
C LYS A 14 -13.27 -30.95 39.49
N PHE A 15 -12.00 -30.58 39.26
CA PHE A 15 -10.86 -31.44 39.57
C PHE A 15 -10.79 -31.76 41.07
N LEU A 16 -10.97 -30.73 41.93
CA LEU A 16 -10.99 -30.93 43.36
C LEU A 16 -12.10 -31.85 43.84
N SER A 17 -13.28 -31.78 43.23
CA SER A 17 -14.41 -32.66 43.56
C SER A 17 -14.12 -34.13 43.23
N VAL A 18 -13.45 -34.39 42.10
CA VAL A 18 -13.01 -35.75 41.75
C VAL A 18 -11.98 -36.27 42.75
N MET A 19 -10.99 -35.45 43.08
CA MET A 19 -9.98 -35.83 44.10
C MET A 19 -10.59 -36.11 45.47
N PHE A 20 -11.61 -35.31 45.86
CA PHE A 20 -12.33 -35.56 47.10
C PHE A 20 -13.09 -36.90 47.11
N VAL A 21 -13.73 -37.24 46.00
CA VAL A 21 -14.43 -38.53 45.85
C VAL A 21 -13.43 -39.70 45.97
N ILE A 22 -12.25 -39.58 45.33
CA ILE A 22 -11.19 -40.57 45.45
C ILE A 22 -10.75 -40.74 46.90
N ALA A 23 -10.42 -39.63 47.56
CA ALA A 23 -9.94 -39.67 48.93
C ALA A 23 -10.98 -40.24 49.91
N LEU A 24 -12.26 -39.91 49.69
CA LEU A 24 -13.36 -40.45 50.49
C LEU A 24 -13.55 -41.96 50.25
N SER A 25 -13.46 -42.40 49.00
CA SER A 25 -13.52 -43.82 48.63
C SER A 25 -12.40 -44.62 49.28
N ASP A 26 -11.18 -44.12 49.20
CA ASP A 26 -10.01 -44.75 49.82
C ASP A 26 -10.13 -44.84 51.36
N TYR A 27 -10.62 -43.75 51.98
CA TYR A 27 -10.89 -43.73 53.42
C TYR A 27 -11.93 -44.81 53.81
N ILE A 28 -13.06 -44.92 53.11
CA ILE A 28 -14.10 -45.93 53.33
C ILE A 28 -13.53 -47.32 53.15
N LEU A 29 -12.76 -47.56 52.08
CA LEU A 29 -12.11 -48.85 51.81
C LEU A 29 -11.18 -49.30 52.95
N ILE A 30 -10.30 -48.37 53.42
CA ILE A 30 -9.42 -48.65 54.55
C ILE A 30 -10.19 -48.90 55.83
N SER A 31 -11.28 -48.18 56.05
CA SER A 31 -12.14 -48.41 57.25
C SER A 31 -12.83 -49.75 57.20
N LEU A 32 -13.31 -50.18 56.04
CA LEU A 32 -13.92 -51.50 55.84
C LEU A 32 -12.89 -52.64 56.04
N LEU A 33 -11.68 -52.46 55.58
CA LEU A 33 -10.57 -53.40 55.79
C LEU A 33 -10.23 -53.60 57.27
N ARG A 34 -10.40 -52.54 58.10
CA ARG A 34 -10.10 -52.56 59.52
C ARG A 34 -11.26 -53.06 60.37
N SER A 35 -12.46 -53.14 59.78
CA SER A 35 -13.67 -53.52 60.51
C SER A 35 -13.80 -55.02 60.72
N GLU A 36 -14.72 -55.42 61.67
CA GLU A 36 -15.10 -56.81 61.89
C GLU A 36 -15.73 -57.48 60.65
N VAL A 37 -16.22 -56.70 59.72
CA VAL A 37 -16.77 -57.18 58.40
C VAL A 37 -15.71 -57.91 57.61
N ALA A 38 -14.44 -57.47 57.63
CA ALA A 38 -13.35 -58.12 56.92
C ALA A 38 -13.02 -59.49 57.49
N LYS A 39 -13.35 -59.74 58.74
CA LYS A 39 -13.11 -61.02 59.45
C LYS A 39 -14.17 -62.06 59.21
N SER A 40 -15.32 -61.68 58.64
CA SER A 40 -16.41 -62.63 58.31
C SER A 40 -16.12 -63.39 57.03
N SER A 41 -16.67 -64.63 56.88
CA SER A 41 -16.45 -65.45 55.68
C SER A 41 -16.96 -64.83 54.37
N GLY A 42 -17.81 -63.78 54.43
CA GLY A 42 -18.25 -63.00 53.26
C GLY A 42 -17.68 -61.58 53.13
N GLY A 43 -16.89 -61.14 54.16
CA GLY A 43 -16.45 -59.75 54.27
C GLY A 43 -15.57 -59.30 53.10
N TYR A 44 -14.72 -60.14 52.59
CA TYR A 44 -13.86 -59.85 51.45
C TYR A 44 -14.65 -59.62 50.19
N ALA A 45 -15.79 -60.33 49.97
CA ALA A 45 -16.62 -60.12 48.79
C ALA A 45 -17.23 -58.70 48.78
N TYR A 46 -17.67 -58.21 49.94
CA TYR A 46 -18.19 -56.81 50.05
C TYR A 46 -17.12 -55.75 49.81
N ILE A 47 -15.88 -55.99 50.32
CA ILE A 47 -14.74 -55.10 50.09
C ILE A 47 -14.34 -55.03 48.62
N ILE A 48 -14.27 -56.19 47.93
CA ILE A 48 -13.96 -56.28 46.52
C ILE A 48 -15.08 -55.61 45.70
N GLY A 49 -16.36 -55.89 46.02
CA GLY A 49 -17.52 -55.29 45.36
C GLY A 49 -17.55 -53.74 45.46
N PHE A 50 -17.27 -53.24 46.69
CA PHE A 50 -17.16 -51.78 46.89
C PHE A 50 -16.00 -51.17 46.13
N SER A 51 -14.84 -51.79 46.11
CA SER A 51 -13.64 -51.32 45.37
C SER A 51 -13.90 -51.25 43.88
N LEU A 52 -14.53 -52.31 43.31
CA LEU A 52 -14.90 -52.31 41.87
C LEU A 52 -15.94 -51.28 41.53
N PHE A 53 -16.97 -51.09 42.40
CA PHE A 53 -17.98 -50.02 42.21
C PHE A 53 -17.37 -48.64 42.27
N SER A 54 -16.49 -48.37 43.24
CA SER A 54 -15.82 -47.09 43.38
C SER A 54 -14.92 -46.81 42.17
N LEU A 55 -14.16 -47.81 41.66
CA LEU A 55 -13.36 -47.65 40.46
C LEU A 55 -14.19 -47.36 39.21
N ALA A 56 -15.33 -48.06 39.06
CA ALA A 56 -16.24 -47.84 37.96
C ALA A 56 -16.88 -46.46 38.01
N LEU A 57 -17.28 -45.98 39.18
CA LEU A 57 -17.85 -44.64 39.40
C LEU A 57 -16.80 -43.57 39.08
N LEU A 58 -15.56 -43.73 39.53
CA LEU A 58 -14.44 -42.81 39.24
C LEU A 58 -14.17 -42.75 37.73
N MET A 59 -14.10 -43.91 37.07
CA MET A 59 -13.93 -43.96 35.61
C MET A 59 -15.06 -43.25 34.86
N LEU A 60 -16.31 -43.45 35.27
CA LEU A 60 -17.44 -42.76 34.69
C LEU A 60 -17.36 -41.22 34.87
N LEU A 61 -17.04 -40.75 36.06
CA LEU A 61 -16.91 -39.33 36.36
C LEU A 61 -15.75 -38.68 35.54
N THR A 62 -14.61 -39.37 35.41
CA THR A 62 -13.51 -38.89 34.61
C THR A 62 -13.81 -38.82 33.12
N VAL A 63 -14.51 -39.83 32.57
CA VAL A 63 -14.95 -39.83 31.16
C VAL A 63 -15.94 -38.70 30.90
N LEU A 64 -16.94 -38.51 31.78
CA LEU A 64 -17.91 -37.42 31.64
C LEU A 64 -17.23 -36.03 31.70
N HIS A 65 -16.28 -35.85 32.61
CA HIS A 65 -15.52 -34.58 32.70
C HIS A 65 -14.66 -34.35 31.48
N PHE A 66 -13.92 -35.37 31.03
CA PHE A 66 -13.04 -35.25 29.88
C PHE A 66 -13.82 -34.98 28.59
N SER A 67 -14.99 -35.60 28.42
CA SER A 67 -15.83 -35.38 27.24
C SER A 67 -16.32 -33.94 27.10
N THR A 68 -16.66 -33.29 28.21
CA THR A 68 -17.10 -31.86 28.18
C THR A 68 -15.99 -30.92 27.78
N ILE A 69 -14.78 -31.15 28.30
CA ILE A 69 -13.59 -30.33 27.94
C ILE A 69 -13.21 -30.54 26.47
N PHE A 70 -13.17 -31.82 26.03
CA PHE A 70 -12.79 -32.19 24.68
C PHE A 70 -13.75 -31.61 23.62
N MET A 71 -15.05 -31.64 23.88
CA MET A 71 -16.03 -31.05 22.97
C MET A 71 -15.83 -29.55 22.79
N SER A 72 -15.56 -28.83 23.87
CA SER A 72 -15.33 -27.38 23.83
C SER A 72 -14.06 -27.00 23.08
N ILE A 73 -12.97 -27.79 23.23
CA ILE A 73 -11.69 -27.55 22.51
C ILE A 73 -11.83 -27.86 21.00
N LYS A 74 -12.62 -28.88 20.64
CA LYS A 74 -12.81 -29.30 19.24
C LYS A 74 -13.51 -28.24 18.39
N GLU A 75 -14.28 -27.33 18.97
CA GLU A 75 -14.98 -26.26 18.26
C GLU A 75 -14.05 -25.06 17.93
N LEU A 76 -12.96 -24.86 18.68
CA LEU A 76 -12.01 -23.75 18.44
C LEU A 76 -11.35 -23.79 17.06
N PRO A 77 -10.86 -24.93 16.54
CA PRO A 77 -10.31 -25.01 15.19
C PRO A 77 -11.34 -24.70 14.10
N LEU A 78 -12.60 -25.12 14.27
CA LEU A 78 -13.67 -24.84 13.31
C LEU A 78 -14.00 -23.35 13.26
N ALA A 79 -14.03 -22.68 14.41
CA ALA A 79 -14.18 -21.24 14.49
C ALA A 79 -12.96 -20.50 13.85
N ALA A 80 -11.74 -21.02 14.04
CA ALA A 80 -10.55 -20.47 13.41
C ALA A 80 -10.57 -20.62 11.87
N MET A 81 -11.10 -21.73 11.35
CA MET A 81 -11.23 -21.95 9.90
C MET A 81 -12.28 -21.02 9.27
N SER A 82 -13.46 -20.87 9.90
CA SER A 82 -14.48 -19.93 9.41
C SER A 82 -13.97 -18.49 9.40
N PHE A 83 -13.11 -18.15 10.35
CA PHE A 83 -12.45 -16.87 10.40
C PHE A 83 -11.46 -16.65 9.22
N GLN A 84 -10.72 -17.70 8.83
CA GLN A 84 -9.80 -17.64 7.68
C GLN A 84 -10.57 -17.36 6.38
N ASP A 85 -11.78 -17.87 6.23
CA ASP A 85 -12.65 -17.64 5.08
C ASP A 85 -13.38 -16.28 5.11
N GLY A 86 -13.12 -15.46 6.12
CA GLY A 86 -13.68 -14.10 6.26
C GLY A 86 -15.11 -14.05 6.76
N HIS A 87 -15.64 -15.17 7.26
CA HIS A 87 -16.95 -15.23 7.89
C HIS A 87 -16.88 -14.81 9.35
N ASP A 88 -17.93 -14.15 9.82
CA ASP A 88 -18.07 -13.78 11.23
C ASP A 88 -18.17 -15.08 12.06
N PRO A 89 -17.28 -15.34 13.01
CA PRO A 89 -17.32 -16.58 13.78
C PRO A 89 -18.53 -16.56 14.72
N ASP A 90 -19.59 -17.28 14.34
CA ASP A 90 -20.74 -17.59 15.19
C ASP A 90 -20.33 -18.63 16.24
N PHE A 91 -19.36 -18.27 17.10
CA PHE A 91 -18.85 -19.19 18.10
C PHE A 91 -19.27 -18.79 19.51
N TYR A 92 -20.26 -19.48 20.03
CA TYR A 92 -20.59 -19.50 21.45
C TYR A 92 -20.14 -20.83 22.05
N SER A 93 -19.06 -20.83 22.80
CA SER A 93 -18.72 -21.97 23.65
C SER A 93 -19.80 -22.15 24.73
N ARG A 94 -20.60 -23.21 24.57
CA ARG A 94 -21.56 -23.65 25.60
C ARG A 94 -20.87 -24.41 26.75
N THR A 95 -19.64 -24.09 27.03
CA THR A 95 -18.90 -24.75 28.10
C THR A 95 -19.34 -24.26 29.46
N SER A 96 -19.46 -25.21 30.38
CA SER A 96 -19.72 -24.93 31.81
C SER A 96 -18.43 -24.56 32.56
N ASP A 97 -17.27 -24.51 31.87
CA ASP A 97 -15.97 -24.24 32.47
C ASP A 97 -15.60 -22.79 32.26
N GLN A 98 -15.36 -22.06 33.34
CA GLN A 98 -15.11 -20.62 33.32
C GLN A 98 -13.81 -20.28 32.58
N GLU A 99 -12.78 -21.10 32.73
CA GLU A 99 -11.47 -20.92 32.07
C GLU A 99 -11.58 -21.05 30.55
N LEU A 100 -12.35 -22.04 30.07
CA LEU A 100 -12.60 -22.24 28.65
C LEU A 100 -13.52 -21.15 28.06
N ALA A 101 -14.51 -20.70 28.83
CA ALA A 101 -15.36 -19.58 28.42
C ALA A 101 -14.55 -18.28 28.25
N ASN A 102 -13.63 -18.00 29.17
CA ASN A 102 -12.74 -16.84 29.10
C ASN A 102 -11.78 -16.93 27.90
N LEU A 103 -11.23 -18.13 27.64
CA LEU A 103 -10.36 -18.35 26.48
C LEU A 103 -11.13 -18.15 25.17
N SER A 104 -12.33 -18.69 25.08
CA SER A 104 -13.21 -18.53 23.90
C SER A 104 -13.57 -17.06 23.65
N ALA A 105 -13.94 -16.34 24.71
CA ALA A 105 -14.23 -14.92 24.64
C ALA A 105 -12.99 -14.10 24.20
N GLY A 106 -11.81 -14.40 24.74
CA GLY A 106 -10.56 -13.77 24.33
C GLY A 106 -10.22 -14.01 22.86
N PHE A 107 -10.39 -15.24 22.40
CA PHE A 107 -10.19 -15.60 21.00
C PHE A 107 -11.18 -14.86 20.08
N PHE A 108 -12.48 -14.85 20.44
CA PHE A 108 -13.51 -14.13 19.70
C PHE A 108 -13.20 -12.63 19.58
N HIS A 109 -12.82 -11.97 20.68
CA HIS A 109 -12.41 -10.57 20.65
C HIS A 109 -11.19 -10.32 19.76
N ALA A 110 -10.20 -11.19 19.82
CA ALA A 110 -9.02 -11.06 18.95
C ALA A 110 -9.40 -11.23 17.48
N ALA A 111 -10.23 -12.20 17.17
CA ALA A 111 -10.73 -12.48 15.83
C ALA A 111 -11.53 -11.29 15.27
N GLN A 112 -12.48 -10.75 16.02
CA GLN A 112 -13.26 -9.56 15.65
C GLN A 112 -12.35 -8.35 15.39
N LYS A 113 -11.34 -8.15 16.22
CA LYS A 113 -10.38 -7.06 16.05
C LYS A 113 -9.61 -7.18 14.73
N VAL A 114 -9.15 -8.39 14.39
CA VAL A 114 -8.45 -8.64 13.12
C VAL A 114 -9.37 -8.41 11.91
N LEU A 115 -10.63 -8.88 11.95
CA LEU A 115 -11.60 -8.63 10.88
C LEU A 115 -11.85 -7.13 10.67
N ASN A 116 -12.01 -6.38 11.76
CA ASN A 116 -12.23 -4.95 11.68
C ASN A 116 -11.00 -4.23 11.08
N TYR A 117 -9.78 -4.58 11.51
CA TYR A 117 -8.56 -4.05 10.91
C TYR A 117 -8.44 -4.39 9.42
N ARG A 118 -8.79 -5.62 9.03
CA ARG A 118 -8.76 -6.02 7.63
C ARG A 118 -9.73 -5.18 6.80
N ARG A 119 -10.98 -5.01 7.26
CA ARG A 119 -11.99 -4.18 6.58
C ARG A 119 -11.55 -2.72 6.44
N ASP A 120 -11.00 -2.16 7.51
CA ASP A 120 -10.48 -0.79 7.50
C ASP A 120 -9.30 -0.63 6.54
N LEU A 121 -8.35 -1.58 6.56
CA LEU A 121 -7.22 -1.59 5.64
C LEU A 121 -7.67 -1.73 4.17
N GLU A 122 -8.64 -2.62 3.88
CA GLU A 122 -9.21 -2.76 2.55
C GLU A 122 -9.91 -1.47 2.08
N HIS A 123 -10.56 -0.74 2.99
CA HIS A 123 -11.15 0.57 2.70
C HIS A 123 -10.07 1.60 2.38
N GLN A 124 -9.05 1.73 3.22
CA GLN A 124 -7.93 2.66 2.99
C GLN A 124 -7.18 2.37 1.68
N ILE A 125 -6.96 1.10 1.36
CA ILE A 125 -6.35 0.70 0.08
C ILE A 125 -7.22 1.14 -1.10
N ARG A 126 -8.54 0.93 -1.05
CA ARG A 126 -9.44 1.37 -2.12
C ARG A 126 -9.42 2.88 -2.30
N GLU A 127 -9.48 3.64 -1.21
CA GLU A 127 -9.41 5.11 -1.26
C GLU A 127 -8.07 5.60 -1.82
N ALA A 128 -6.96 5.07 -1.31
CA ALA A 128 -5.62 5.43 -1.79
C ALA A 128 -5.43 5.08 -3.28
N THR A 129 -5.95 3.93 -3.73
CA THR A 129 -5.89 3.51 -5.13
C THR A 129 -6.72 4.43 -6.02
N ALA A 130 -7.92 4.83 -5.57
CA ALA A 130 -8.78 5.76 -6.30
C ALA A 130 -8.14 7.15 -6.42
N HIS A 131 -7.57 7.68 -5.33
CA HIS A 131 -6.82 8.94 -5.35
C HIS A 131 -5.60 8.89 -6.28
N LEU A 132 -4.83 7.81 -6.23
CA LEU A 132 -3.66 7.63 -7.09
C LEU A 132 -4.06 7.55 -8.57
N SER A 133 -5.15 6.85 -8.89
CA SER A 133 -5.68 6.79 -10.26
C SER A 133 -6.11 8.16 -10.77
N ALA A 134 -6.85 8.93 -9.96
CA ALA A 134 -7.30 10.27 -10.32
C ALA A 134 -6.11 11.23 -10.53
N ALA A 135 -5.12 11.22 -9.63
CA ALA A 135 -3.91 12.02 -9.77
C ALA A 135 -3.09 11.65 -11.01
N ASN A 136 -3.02 10.37 -11.36
CA ASN A 136 -2.32 9.91 -12.56
C ASN A 136 -3.03 10.35 -13.85
N GLU A 137 -4.38 10.33 -13.89
CA GLU A 137 -5.13 10.86 -15.04
C GLU A 137 -4.98 12.38 -15.18
N GLU A 138 -4.99 13.13 -14.06
CA GLU A 138 -4.72 14.57 -14.09
C GLU A 138 -3.31 14.87 -14.60
N LEU A 139 -2.31 14.11 -14.12
CA LEU A 139 -0.92 14.28 -14.57
C LEU A 139 -0.77 13.99 -16.06
N LYS A 140 -1.40 12.95 -16.58
CA LYS A 140 -1.39 12.63 -18.02
C LYS A 140 -2.05 13.74 -18.86
N ALA A 141 -3.17 14.31 -18.36
CA ALA A 141 -3.84 15.40 -19.04
C ALA A 141 -2.95 16.64 -19.13
N LYS A 142 -2.29 17.01 -18.02
CA LYS A 142 -1.33 18.11 -17.99
C LYS A 142 -0.10 17.89 -18.87
N ASP A 143 0.43 16.66 -18.87
CA ASP A 143 1.56 16.32 -19.75
C ASP A 143 1.17 16.45 -21.22
N HIS A 144 -0.02 16.00 -21.60
CA HIS A 144 -0.55 16.18 -22.95
C HIS A 144 -0.71 17.65 -23.35
N GLU A 145 -1.24 18.47 -22.45
CA GLU A 145 -1.38 19.92 -22.65
C GLU A 145 0.01 20.56 -22.89
N ILE A 146 1.00 20.30 -22.02
CA ILE A 146 2.37 20.79 -22.16
C ILE A 146 2.99 20.34 -23.50
N GLN A 147 2.80 19.07 -23.89
CA GLN A 147 3.32 18.56 -25.15
C GLN A 147 2.72 19.31 -26.36
N THR A 148 1.43 19.62 -26.30
CA THR A 148 0.74 20.37 -27.35
C THR A 148 1.27 21.81 -27.46
N GLU A 149 1.48 22.47 -26.33
CA GLU A 149 2.07 23.81 -26.31
C GLU A 149 3.50 23.83 -26.86
N LEU A 150 4.31 22.81 -26.51
CA LEU A 150 5.67 22.65 -27.03
C LEU A 150 5.69 22.37 -28.53
N ASP A 151 4.74 21.59 -29.06
CA ASP A 151 4.61 21.34 -30.49
C ASP A 151 4.26 22.64 -31.25
N PHE A 152 3.38 23.46 -30.72
CA PHE A 152 3.07 24.77 -31.28
C PHE A 152 4.28 25.71 -31.26
N ALA A 153 5.02 25.77 -30.16
CA ALA A 153 6.23 26.58 -30.06
C ALA A 153 7.31 26.10 -31.05
N ALA A 154 7.43 24.78 -31.27
CA ALA A 154 8.35 24.20 -32.25
C ALA A 154 7.97 24.57 -33.69
N GLU A 155 6.67 24.61 -34.03
CA GLU A 155 6.21 25.10 -35.34
C GLU A 155 6.59 26.55 -35.57
N ILE A 156 6.33 27.42 -34.58
CA ILE A 156 6.73 28.83 -34.69
C ILE A 156 8.23 28.96 -34.91
N GLN A 157 9.06 28.26 -34.11
CA GLN A 157 10.51 28.29 -34.26
C GLN A 157 10.98 27.78 -35.62
N LYS A 158 10.37 26.73 -36.13
CA LYS A 158 10.68 26.17 -37.44
C LYS A 158 10.33 27.12 -38.58
N ASP A 159 9.25 27.87 -38.49
CA ASP A 159 8.85 28.86 -39.52
C ASP A 159 9.76 30.07 -39.55
N MET A 160 10.47 30.38 -38.43
CA MET A 160 11.49 31.43 -38.38
C MET A 160 12.80 31.01 -39.10
N ILE A 161 13.04 29.71 -39.29
CA ILE A 161 14.22 29.22 -39.98
C ILE A 161 13.94 29.20 -41.48
N PRO A 162 14.80 29.81 -42.30
CA PRO A 162 14.61 29.85 -43.74
C PRO A 162 14.54 28.43 -44.33
N GLN A 163 13.39 28.04 -44.89
CA GLN A 163 13.19 26.73 -45.51
C GLN A 163 13.79 26.63 -46.92
N ALA A 164 13.74 27.73 -47.65
CA ALA A 164 14.35 27.84 -48.98
C ALA A 164 14.71 29.29 -49.26
N HIS A 165 15.86 29.52 -49.79
CA HIS A 165 16.21 30.83 -50.32
C HIS A 165 16.21 30.77 -51.84
N PRO A 166 15.54 31.73 -52.52
CA PRO A 166 15.78 31.91 -53.92
C PRO A 166 17.26 32.16 -54.18
N PRO A 167 17.81 31.71 -55.31
CA PRO A 167 19.20 31.91 -55.63
C PRO A 167 19.51 33.40 -55.60
N TRP A 168 20.28 33.85 -54.63
CA TRP A 168 20.72 35.22 -54.55
C TRP A 168 22.00 35.41 -55.31
N ASN A 169 21.85 35.72 -56.61
CA ASN A 169 22.92 36.01 -57.57
C ASN A 169 24.08 34.99 -57.65
N ALA A 170 24.93 34.86 -56.65
CA ALA A 170 26.08 33.96 -56.67
C ALA A 170 26.16 33.01 -55.45
N VAL A 171 25.16 33.01 -54.56
CA VAL A 171 25.20 32.22 -53.32
C VAL A 171 23.99 31.28 -53.19
N GLN A 172 24.27 30.02 -52.94
CA GLN A 172 23.25 28.99 -52.64
C GLN A 172 23.48 28.51 -51.21
N PHE A 173 22.39 28.26 -50.48
CA PHE A 173 22.42 27.76 -49.12
C PHE A 173 21.75 26.37 -49.05
N GLY A 174 22.40 25.44 -48.34
CA GLY A 174 21.80 24.23 -47.84
C GLY A 174 21.70 24.30 -46.32
N ILE A 175 20.50 24.17 -45.80
CA ILE A 175 20.23 24.29 -44.37
C ILE A 175 19.72 22.96 -43.82
N ILE A 176 20.38 22.44 -42.79
CA ILE A 176 19.92 21.26 -42.04
C ILE A 176 19.75 21.69 -40.58
N PHE A 177 18.53 21.62 -40.08
CA PHE A 177 18.20 21.94 -38.68
C PHE A 177 17.54 20.73 -38.03
N LYS A 178 18.18 20.24 -36.97
CA LYS A 178 17.68 19.11 -36.18
C LYS A 178 17.71 19.47 -34.69
N PRO A 179 16.61 19.93 -34.11
CA PRO A 179 16.57 20.21 -32.69
C PRO A 179 16.72 18.93 -31.88
N MET A 180 17.41 19.00 -30.74
CA MET A 180 17.57 17.87 -29.82
C MET A 180 16.29 17.59 -29.01
N GLN A 181 15.50 18.64 -28.76
CA GLN A 181 14.19 18.58 -28.12
C GLN A 181 13.12 19.18 -29.05
N LYS A 182 11.88 19.34 -28.56
CA LYS A 182 10.80 19.96 -29.35
C LYS A 182 11.19 21.36 -29.84
N VAL A 183 11.82 22.16 -28.97
CA VAL A 183 12.38 23.48 -29.28
C VAL A 183 13.87 23.52 -29.00
N SER A 184 14.62 24.41 -29.68
CA SER A 184 16.06 24.44 -29.63
C SER A 184 16.62 25.79 -29.16
N GLY A 185 17.76 25.74 -28.47
CA GLY A 185 18.64 26.90 -28.25
C GLY A 185 19.50 27.26 -29.46
N ASP A 186 19.70 26.30 -30.37
CA ASP A 186 20.34 26.56 -31.64
C ASP A 186 19.41 27.29 -32.58
N PHE A 187 19.94 28.25 -33.31
CA PHE A 187 19.16 29.03 -34.26
C PHE A 187 20.03 29.48 -35.44
N LEU A 188 19.47 29.51 -36.63
CA LEU A 188 20.12 30.11 -37.77
C LEU A 188 19.09 30.91 -38.59
N ASN A 189 19.59 32.03 -39.18
CA ASN A 189 18.81 32.76 -40.15
C ASN A 189 19.75 33.41 -41.20
N VAL A 190 19.14 33.76 -42.34
CA VAL A 190 19.84 34.39 -43.45
C VAL A 190 19.08 35.64 -43.87
N PHE A 191 19.76 36.78 -43.90
CA PHE A 191 19.21 38.08 -44.20
C PHE A 191 19.87 38.67 -45.46
N LYS A 192 19.05 39.25 -46.37
CA LYS A 192 19.55 39.96 -47.52
C LYS A 192 19.36 41.47 -47.37
N LYS A 193 20.40 42.24 -47.64
CA LYS A 193 20.33 43.69 -47.70
C LYS A 193 21.15 44.22 -48.91
N GLY A 194 20.48 44.71 -49.92
CA GLY A 194 21.15 45.09 -51.19
C GLY A 194 21.83 43.88 -51.84
N ASP A 195 23.13 44.00 -52.12
CA ASP A 195 23.94 42.94 -52.69
C ASP A 195 24.63 42.09 -51.61
N SER A 196 24.45 42.41 -50.33
CA SER A 196 25.03 41.70 -49.20
C SER A 196 24.11 40.67 -48.61
N VAL A 197 24.69 39.54 -48.17
CA VAL A 197 23.99 38.47 -47.45
C VAL A 197 24.62 38.31 -46.05
N PHE A 198 23.82 38.35 -45.05
CA PHE A 198 24.21 38.18 -43.65
C PHE A 198 23.67 36.85 -43.14
N VAL A 199 24.53 36.06 -42.48
CA VAL A 199 24.15 34.79 -41.87
C VAL A 199 24.31 34.91 -40.37
N LEU A 200 23.26 34.64 -39.65
CA LEU A 200 23.25 34.50 -38.18
C LEU A 200 23.27 33.01 -37.84
N LEU A 201 24.26 32.57 -37.09
CA LEU A 201 24.29 31.29 -36.42
C LEU A 201 24.48 31.57 -34.94
N ALA A 202 23.53 31.10 -34.12
CA ALA A 202 23.53 31.33 -32.70
C ALA A 202 23.28 30.05 -31.94
N ASP A 203 23.96 29.86 -30.82
CA ASP A 203 23.78 28.80 -29.86
C ASP A 203 23.58 29.44 -28.48
N VAL A 204 22.41 29.23 -27.88
CA VAL A 204 22.05 29.76 -26.58
C VAL A 204 22.31 28.68 -25.55
N SER A 205 23.11 29.00 -24.55
CA SER A 205 23.38 28.08 -23.42
C SER A 205 22.09 27.70 -22.69
N GLY A 206 21.83 26.39 -22.57
CA GLY A 206 20.64 25.83 -22.01
C GLY A 206 19.79 25.12 -23.06
N HIS A 207 18.61 24.64 -22.66
CA HIS A 207 17.71 23.88 -23.55
C HIS A 207 16.23 24.17 -23.23
N GLY A 208 15.36 23.75 -24.14
CA GLY A 208 13.93 23.90 -23.98
C GLY A 208 13.41 25.33 -24.22
N VAL A 209 12.26 25.64 -23.66
CA VAL A 209 11.51 26.89 -23.92
C VAL A 209 12.31 28.16 -23.61
N PRO A 210 13.02 28.27 -22.48
CA PRO A 210 13.78 29.49 -22.20
C PRO A 210 14.84 29.79 -23.27
N ALA A 211 15.59 28.79 -23.72
CA ALA A 211 16.58 28.95 -24.74
C ALA A 211 15.96 29.36 -26.10
N ALA A 212 14.82 28.71 -26.45
CA ALA A 212 14.06 29.03 -27.66
C ALA A 212 13.55 30.49 -27.67
N LEU A 213 13.08 30.99 -26.54
CA LEU A 213 12.66 32.41 -26.43
C LEU A 213 13.83 33.39 -26.65
N ILE A 214 15.00 33.07 -26.13
CA ILE A 214 16.19 33.86 -26.34
C ILE A 214 16.61 33.86 -27.83
N THR A 215 16.49 32.69 -28.51
CA THR A 215 16.80 32.64 -29.96
C THR A 215 15.84 33.49 -30.79
N MET A 216 14.53 33.54 -30.42
CA MET A 216 13.58 34.44 -31.08
C MET A 216 13.94 35.91 -30.87
N ALA A 217 14.25 36.30 -29.64
CA ALA A 217 14.72 37.67 -29.35
C ALA A 217 16.01 38.03 -30.09
N ALA A 218 16.96 37.08 -30.19
CA ALA A 218 18.19 37.25 -30.94
C ALA A 218 17.94 37.45 -32.44
N ASN A 219 17.02 36.68 -33.02
CA ASN A 219 16.61 36.83 -34.44
C ASN A 219 16.09 38.25 -34.71
N ASP A 220 15.19 38.75 -33.91
CA ASP A 220 14.59 40.08 -34.07
C ASP A 220 15.59 41.17 -33.88
N ALA A 221 16.42 41.08 -32.83
CA ALA A 221 17.48 42.05 -32.57
C ALA A 221 18.49 42.11 -33.71
N PHE A 222 18.86 40.98 -34.29
CA PHE A 222 19.79 40.90 -35.43
C PHE A 222 19.19 41.51 -36.70
N GLY A 223 17.90 41.19 -36.98
CA GLY A 223 17.17 41.76 -38.11
C GLY A 223 17.07 43.31 -38.04
N LEU A 224 16.87 43.85 -36.84
CA LEU A 224 16.88 45.28 -36.61
C LEU A 224 18.28 45.90 -36.78
N ALA A 225 19.32 45.26 -36.28
CA ALA A 225 20.70 45.71 -36.40
C ALA A 225 21.18 45.78 -37.86
N ILE A 226 20.81 44.81 -38.71
CA ILE A 226 21.13 44.80 -40.15
C ILE A 226 20.48 45.97 -40.86
N ARG A 227 19.25 46.34 -40.53
CA ARG A 227 18.57 47.46 -41.17
C ARG A 227 19.30 48.78 -40.95
N ASN A 228 19.98 48.94 -39.81
CA ASN A 228 20.61 50.19 -39.39
C ASN A 228 22.07 50.31 -39.74
N SER A 229 22.71 49.25 -40.24
CA SER A 229 24.14 49.31 -40.62
C SER A 229 24.52 48.25 -41.68
N ASP A 230 25.57 48.50 -42.44
CA ASP A 230 26.17 47.58 -43.41
C ASP A 230 27.50 46.98 -42.91
N SER A 231 28.06 47.55 -41.86
CA SER A 231 29.32 47.05 -41.26
C SER A 231 29.01 45.89 -40.28
N PRO A 232 29.60 44.69 -40.45
CA PRO A 232 29.43 43.60 -39.55
C PRO A 232 29.73 43.93 -38.08
N ALA A 233 30.76 44.73 -37.82
CA ALA A 233 31.15 45.16 -36.50
C ALA A 233 30.12 46.12 -35.85
N ALA A 234 29.52 47.01 -36.64
CA ALA A 234 28.46 47.91 -36.16
C ALA A 234 27.16 47.15 -35.94
N ILE A 235 26.79 46.22 -36.83
CA ILE A 235 25.64 45.31 -36.68
C ILE A 235 25.77 44.53 -35.36
N PHE A 236 26.94 43.92 -35.10
CA PHE A 236 27.18 43.15 -33.89
C PHE A 236 27.06 43.97 -32.60
N ARG A 237 27.56 45.23 -32.62
CA ARG A 237 27.41 46.14 -31.47
C ARG A 237 25.93 46.46 -31.16
N VAL A 238 25.18 46.81 -32.19
CA VAL A 238 23.73 47.12 -32.04
C VAL A 238 22.96 45.88 -31.57
N PHE A 239 23.19 44.75 -32.20
CA PHE A 239 22.62 43.48 -31.81
C PHE A 239 22.89 43.11 -30.35
N SER A 240 24.18 43.17 -29.93
CA SER A 240 24.57 42.83 -28.57
C SER A 240 23.93 43.76 -27.52
N ALA A 241 23.88 45.07 -27.81
CA ALA A 241 23.22 46.03 -26.92
C ALA A 241 21.71 45.76 -26.78
N GLN A 242 21.02 45.54 -27.89
CA GLN A 242 19.57 45.27 -27.91
C GLN A 242 19.22 43.95 -27.21
N LEU A 243 19.97 42.88 -27.52
CA LEU A 243 19.75 41.59 -26.91
C LEU A 243 19.98 41.63 -25.38
N SER A 244 21.06 42.30 -24.95
CA SER A 244 21.36 42.48 -23.53
C SER A 244 20.27 43.27 -22.79
N GLU A 245 19.68 44.29 -23.44
CA GLU A 245 18.56 45.04 -22.85
C GLU A 245 17.30 44.21 -22.73
N GLN A 246 16.98 43.38 -23.75
CA GLN A 246 15.81 42.50 -23.72
C GLN A 246 15.92 41.42 -22.65
N ILE A 247 17.10 40.77 -22.51
CA ILE A 247 17.36 39.75 -21.51
C ILE A 247 17.29 40.29 -20.08
N LYS A 248 17.77 41.54 -19.85
CA LYS A 248 17.73 42.16 -18.52
C LYS A 248 16.34 42.57 -18.04
N ARG A 249 15.37 42.67 -18.94
CA ARG A 249 13.98 43.03 -18.64
C ARG A 249 13.10 41.81 -18.29
N GLN A 250 13.63 40.59 -18.45
CA GLN A 250 12.96 39.33 -18.06
C GLN A 250 13.45 38.85 -16.69
#